data_30d7413c7f3f96d54954979f5863f1c2
#
_entry.id   30d7413c7f3f96d54954979f5863f1c2
#
_cell.length_a   1.000
_cell.length_b   1.000
_cell.length_c   1.000
_cell.angle_alpha   90.00
_cell.angle_beta   90.00
_cell.angle_gamma   90.00
#
_symmetry.space_group_name_H-M   'P 1'
#
loop_
_entity.id
_entity.type
_entity.pdbx_description
1 polymer ?
#
loop_
_entity_poly.entity_id
_entity_poly.type
_entity_poly.pdbx_seq_one_letter_code
_entity_poly.pdbx_strand_id
1 'polypeptide(L)'
;MLRWAVASTRWDPLQDLLALHERLNRLAGADEAGWMPPVDVSESPDGFTITAEVPGLLKDDIQLTVQDGKLTLKGERPAGGAGSVRFERVERGHGRFSRTFALPGAVDASAVAADLQNGVLTITIPKMSGRRRIDIE
;
A
#
# COMPACT_ATOMS: atom_id res chain seq x y z
N MET A 1 -22.00 7.81 -32.34
CA MET A 1 -20.62 8.17 -32.68
C MET A 1 -19.75 7.93 -31.45
N LEU A 2 -19.03 6.86 -31.52
CA LEU A 2 -18.09 6.54 -30.44
C LEU A 2 -16.96 7.56 -30.47
N ARG A 3 -17.04 8.52 -29.61
CA ARG A 3 -15.86 9.25 -29.24
C ARG A 3 -14.98 8.32 -28.44
N TRP A 4 -14.06 7.76 -29.11
CA TRP A 4 -12.86 7.39 -28.44
C TRP A 4 -12.23 8.69 -27.93
N ALA A 5 -12.58 9.06 -26.75
CA ALA A 5 -11.60 9.78 -25.98
C ALA A 5 -10.40 8.84 -26.01
N VAL A 6 -9.47 9.15 -26.87
CA VAL A 6 -8.12 8.72 -26.63
C VAL A 6 -7.86 9.33 -25.26
N ALA A 7 -8.15 8.57 -24.24
CA ALA A 7 -7.50 8.81 -23.00
C ALA A 7 -6.07 8.97 -23.43
N SER A 8 -5.60 10.20 -23.41
CA SER A 8 -4.20 10.42 -23.48
C SER A 8 -3.68 9.61 -22.33
N THR A 9 -3.27 8.42 -22.62
CA THR A 9 -2.49 7.61 -21.73
C THR A 9 -1.24 8.44 -21.53
N ARG A 10 -1.33 9.37 -20.62
CA ARG A 10 -0.15 9.95 -20.05
C ARG A 10 0.61 8.76 -19.51
N TRP A 11 1.63 8.40 -20.23
CA TRP A 11 2.58 7.46 -19.72
C TRP A 11 3.04 8.00 -18.37
N ASP A 12 2.60 7.35 -17.32
CA ASP A 12 2.99 7.69 -15.96
C ASP A 12 3.97 6.60 -15.51
N PRO A 13 5.27 6.87 -15.59
CA PRO A 13 6.28 5.89 -15.21
C PRO A 13 6.17 5.48 -13.75
N LEU A 14 5.59 6.33 -12.92
CA LEU A 14 5.39 6.02 -11.52
C LEU A 14 4.27 4.99 -11.33
N GLN A 15 3.14 5.17 -12.00
CA GLN A 15 2.06 4.20 -11.95
C GLN A 15 2.50 2.85 -12.51
N ASP A 16 3.25 2.86 -13.59
CA ASP A 16 3.79 1.63 -14.17
C ASP A 16 4.75 0.93 -13.21
N LEU A 17 5.59 1.70 -12.53
CA LEU A 17 6.52 1.15 -11.53
C LEU A 17 5.77 0.57 -10.33
N LEU A 18 4.77 1.27 -9.82
CA LEU A 18 3.95 0.80 -8.72
C LEU A 18 3.17 -0.46 -9.10
N ALA A 19 2.61 -0.50 -10.31
CA ALA A 19 1.90 -1.66 -10.81
C ALA A 19 2.82 -2.87 -10.98
N LEU A 20 4.03 -2.65 -11.48
CA LEU A 20 5.03 -3.71 -11.60
C LEU A 20 5.45 -4.23 -10.24
N HIS A 21 5.68 -3.32 -9.30
CA HIS A 21 6.06 -3.67 -7.92
C HIS A 21 4.98 -4.50 -7.25
N GLU A 22 3.73 -4.14 -7.48
CA GLU A 22 2.58 -4.87 -6.97
C GLU A 22 2.53 -6.29 -7.54
N ARG A 23 2.79 -6.45 -8.84
CA ARG A 23 2.87 -7.78 -9.47
C ARG A 23 3.98 -8.62 -8.87
N LEU A 24 5.15 -8.02 -8.67
CA LEU A 24 6.28 -8.71 -8.05
C LEU A 24 5.97 -9.13 -6.61
N ASN A 25 5.30 -8.28 -5.86
CA ASN A 25 4.85 -8.61 -4.51
C ASN A 25 3.86 -9.78 -4.50
N ARG A 26 2.93 -9.80 -5.44
CA ARG A 26 2.00 -10.92 -5.56
C ARG A 26 2.70 -12.23 -5.87
N LEU A 27 3.66 -12.20 -6.77
CA LEU A 27 4.41 -13.39 -7.15
C LEU A 27 5.32 -13.87 -6.01
N ALA A 28 5.98 -12.95 -5.33
CA ALA A 28 6.85 -13.27 -4.21
C ALA A 28 6.09 -13.67 -2.95
N GLY A 29 4.93 -13.08 -2.73
CA GLY A 29 4.11 -13.33 -1.54
C GLY A 29 3.13 -14.48 -1.66
N ALA A 30 2.91 -15.00 -2.87
CA ALA A 30 1.90 -16.04 -3.11
C ALA A 30 2.15 -17.34 -2.35
N ASP A 31 3.42 -17.65 -2.07
CA ASP A 31 3.81 -18.88 -1.37
C ASP A 31 3.92 -18.69 0.16
N GLU A 32 4.14 -17.48 0.63
CA GLU A 32 4.39 -17.18 2.04
C GLU A 32 3.27 -16.42 2.71
N ALA A 33 2.57 -15.58 1.95
CA ALA A 33 1.46 -14.80 2.48
C ALA A 33 0.15 -15.56 2.31
N GLY A 34 -0.58 -15.78 3.38
CA GLY A 34 -1.88 -16.41 3.34
C GLY A 34 -2.94 -15.59 2.63
N TRP A 35 -2.71 -14.28 2.43
CA TRP A 35 -3.61 -13.38 1.72
C TRP A 35 -2.93 -12.06 1.39
N MET A 36 -3.54 -11.30 0.49
CA MET A 36 -3.03 -10.01 0.07
C MET A 36 -4.14 -8.98 0.23
N PRO A 37 -3.99 -8.00 1.11
CA PRO A 37 -4.99 -6.95 1.26
C PRO A 37 -5.09 -6.10 -0.02
N PRO A 38 -6.31 -5.78 -0.46
CA PRO A 38 -6.50 -4.83 -1.55
C PRO A 38 -5.99 -3.45 -1.17
N VAL A 39 -5.33 -2.79 -2.10
CA VAL A 39 -4.70 -1.50 -1.88
C VAL A 39 -4.95 -0.57 -3.05
N ASP A 40 -5.30 0.67 -2.73
CA ASP A 40 -5.27 1.78 -3.68
C ASP A 40 -4.08 2.68 -3.38
N VAL A 41 -3.42 3.14 -4.42
CA VAL A 41 -2.36 4.13 -4.31
C VAL A 41 -2.76 5.34 -5.14
N SER A 42 -2.79 6.49 -4.51
CA SER A 42 -3.12 7.74 -5.18
C SER A 42 -2.04 8.78 -4.98
N GLU A 43 -1.92 9.68 -5.92
CA GLU A 43 -0.99 10.80 -5.88
C GLU A 43 -1.74 12.11 -5.93
N SER A 44 -1.30 13.06 -5.12
CA SER A 44 -1.74 14.44 -5.15
C SER A 44 -0.50 15.36 -5.24
N PRO A 45 -0.71 16.67 -5.46
CA PRO A 45 0.43 17.60 -5.40
C PRO A 45 1.21 17.54 -4.08
N ASP A 46 0.54 17.17 -2.99
CA ASP A 46 1.14 17.17 -1.66
C ASP A 46 1.85 15.85 -1.31
N GLY A 47 1.52 14.77 -1.99
CA GLY A 47 2.12 13.48 -1.68
C GLY A 47 1.33 12.30 -2.22
N PHE A 48 1.58 11.15 -1.60
CA PHE A 48 0.93 9.90 -1.93
C PHE A 48 0.04 9.45 -0.79
N THR A 49 -1.02 8.75 -1.14
CA THR A 49 -1.88 8.10 -0.17
C THR A 49 -2.04 6.64 -0.56
N ILE A 50 -1.78 5.76 0.39
CA ILE A 50 -2.02 4.33 0.24
C ILE A 50 -3.20 3.97 1.13
N THR A 51 -4.21 3.35 0.56
CA THR A 51 -5.39 2.91 1.29
C THR A 51 -5.46 1.39 1.18
N ALA A 52 -5.39 0.72 2.32
CA ALA A 52 -5.41 -0.74 2.37
C ALA A 52 -6.61 -1.23 3.17
N GLU A 53 -7.28 -2.24 2.64
CA GLU A 53 -8.38 -2.89 3.35
C GLU A 53 -7.84 -4.02 4.21
N VAL A 54 -7.89 -3.83 5.52
CA VAL A 54 -7.39 -4.79 6.50
C VAL A 54 -8.43 -5.06 7.60
N PRO A 55 -9.62 -5.50 7.21
CA PRO A 55 -10.70 -5.69 8.18
C PRO A 55 -10.35 -6.76 9.22
N GLY A 56 -10.69 -6.49 10.46
CA GLY A 56 -10.42 -7.39 11.57
C GLY A 56 -9.03 -7.25 12.19
N LEU A 57 -8.18 -6.36 11.66
CA LEU A 57 -6.88 -6.10 12.23
C LEU A 57 -6.91 -4.94 13.21
N LEU A 58 -6.13 -5.06 14.24
CA LEU A 58 -5.84 -3.99 15.17
C LEU A 58 -4.51 -3.35 14.77
N LYS A 59 -4.28 -2.16 15.30
CA LYS A 59 -3.03 -1.42 15.08
C LYS A 59 -1.78 -2.27 15.38
N ASP A 60 -1.82 -3.07 16.42
CA ASP A 60 -0.70 -3.90 16.84
C ASP A 60 -0.44 -5.09 15.90
N ASP A 61 -1.39 -5.41 15.03
CA ASP A 61 -1.26 -6.49 14.05
C ASP A 61 -0.53 -6.03 12.79
N ILE A 62 -0.21 -4.75 12.67
CA ILE A 62 0.29 -4.11 11.46
C ILE A 62 1.62 -3.44 11.74
N GLN A 63 2.58 -3.63 10.85
CA GLN A 63 3.87 -2.96 10.89
C GLN A 63 4.10 -2.19 9.60
N LEU A 64 4.54 -0.95 9.74
CA LEU A 64 4.97 -0.11 8.64
C LEU A 64 6.44 0.21 8.80
N THR A 65 7.20 0.03 7.74
CA THR A 65 8.61 0.36 7.70
C THR A 65 8.90 1.15 6.45
N VAL A 66 9.64 2.23 6.58
CA VAL A 66 10.18 2.98 5.45
C VAL A 66 11.69 2.90 5.50
N GLN A 67 12.27 2.32 4.46
CA GLN A 67 13.71 2.12 4.38
C GLN A 67 14.14 2.07 2.92
N ASP A 68 15.22 2.73 2.59
CA ASP A 68 15.82 2.71 1.25
C ASP A 68 14.83 3.05 0.12
N GLY A 69 13.99 4.04 0.35
CA GLY A 69 13.00 4.48 -0.63
C GLY A 69 11.84 3.51 -0.81
N LYS A 70 11.64 2.59 0.12
CA LYS A 70 10.55 1.62 0.08
C LYS A 70 9.73 1.68 1.34
N LEU A 71 8.42 1.62 1.18
CA LEU A 71 7.48 1.43 2.27
C LEU A 71 7.03 -0.02 2.28
N THR A 72 7.22 -0.68 3.40
CA THR A 72 6.78 -2.06 3.59
C THR A 72 5.66 -2.12 4.60
N LEU A 73 4.56 -2.69 4.19
CA LEU A 73 3.39 -2.95 5.02
C LEU A 73 3.33 -4.45 5.30
N LYS A 74 3.47 -4.81 6.55
CA LYS A 74 3.40 -6.20 7.00
C LYS A 74 2.35 -6.36 8.07
N GLY A 75 1.79 -7.52 8.15
CA GLY A 75 0.86 -7.86 9.21
C GLY A 75 0.42 -9.30 9.17
N GLU A 76 -0.45 -9.62 10.08
CA GLU A 76 -1.04 -10.94 10.16
C GLU A 76 -2.50 -10.82 10.54
N ARG A 77 -3.36 -11.45 9.73
CA ARG A 77 -4.76 -11.63 10.07
C ARG A 77 -4.94 -13.05 10.61
N PRO A 78 -5.27 -13.21 11.89
CA PRO A 78 -5.43 -14.53 12.46
C PRO A 78 -6.52 -15.31 11.76
N ALA A 79 -6.32 -16.62 11.64
CA ALA A 79 -7.37 -17.51 11.18
C ALA A 79 -8.50 -17.51 12.21
N GLY A 80 -9.74 -17.40 11.73
CA GLY A 80 -10.89 -17.57 12.59
C GLY A 80 -11.08 -19.02 13.00
N GLY A 81 -11.67 -19.22 14.15
CA GLY A 81 -11.96 -20.55 14.66
C GLY A 81 -10.79 -21.14 15.43
N ALA A 82 -11.10 -21.77 16.54
CA ALA A 82 -10.14 -22.46 17.38
C ALA A 82 -10.70 -23.82 17.80
N GLY A 83 -9.80 -24.77 17.99
CA GLY A 83 -10.15 -26.06 18.56
C GLY A 83 -10.94 -26.96 17.63
N SER A 84 -12.15 -27.31 18.04
CA SER A 84 -12.97 -28.30 17.35
C SER A 84 -13.79 -27.75 16.17
N VAL A 85 -13.55 -26.52 15.75
CA VAL A 85 -14.29 -25.93 14.64
C VAL A 85 -13.84 -26.55 13.32
N ARG A 86 -14.81 -27.04 12.56
CA ARG A 86 -14.60 -27.53 11.22
C ARG A 86 -15.17 -26.54 10.23
N PHE A 87 -14.32 -25.99 9.35
CA PHE A 87 -14.77 -25.08 8.33
C PHE A 87 -15.46 -25.81 7.19
N GLU A 88 -16.64 -25.36 6.82
CA GLU A 88 -17.35 -25.82 5.62
C GLU A 88 -16.92 -25.03 4.38
N ARG A 89 -16.50 -23.79 4.58
CA ARG A 89 -16.04 -22.89 3.50
C ARG A 89 -15.06 -21.90 4.07
N VAL A 90 -13.96 -21.69 3.37
CA VAL A 90 -12.97 -20.67 3.72
C VAL A 90 -12.72 -19.80 2.49
N GLU A 91 -13.33 -18.62 2.49
CA GLU A 91 -13.19 -17.63 1.42
C GLU A 91 -12.47 -16.37 1.90
N ARG A 92 -12.49 -16.13 3.20
CA ARG A 92 -11.79 -15.01 3.79
C ARG A 92 -10.29 -15.31 3.86
N GLY A 93 -9.49 -14.43 3.25
CA GLY A 93 -8.04 -14.56 3.38
C GLY A 93 -7.59 -14.35 4.81
N HIS A 94 -6.61 -15.10 5.23
CA HIS A 94 -5.99 -14.98 6.56
C HIS A 94 -4.52 -15.35 6.50
N GLY A 95 -3.80 -15.04 7.54
CA GLY A 95 -2.38 -15.32 7.67
C GLY A 95 -1.54 -14.06 7.49
N ARG A 96 -0.28 -14.27 7.26
CA ARG A 96 0.68 -13.18 7.09
C ARG A 96 0.54 -12.55 5.72
N PHE A 97 0.74 -11.25 5.69
CA PHE A 97 0.85 -10.51 4.44
C PHE A 97 2.02 -9.54 4.49
N SER A 98 2.55 -9.25 3.33
CA SER A 98 3.62 -8.28 3.16
C SER A 98 3.46 -7.58 1.82
N ARG A 99 3.40 -6.27 1.83
CA ARG A 99 3.35 -5.45 0.63
C ARG A 99 4.45 -4.41 0.69
N THR A 100 5.17 -4.27 -0.42
CA THR A 100 6.23 -3.28 -0.53
C THR A 100 5.92 -2.32 -1.67
N PHE A 101 6.04 -1.02 -1.39
CA PHE A 101 5.80 0.04 -2.36
C PHE A 101 7.09 0.83 -2.54
N ALA A 102 7.52 0.95 -3.78
CA ALA A 102 8.62 1.85 -4.11
C ALA A 102 8.12 3.29 -4.00
N LEU A 103 8.79 4.08 -3.21
CA LEU A 103 8.48 5.50 -3.06
C LEU A 103 9.33 6.28 -4.05
N PRO A 104 8.75 7.19 -4.82
CA PRO A 104 9.53 8.07 -5.67
C PRO A 104 10.44 8.94 -4.81
N GLY A 105 11.63 9.23 -5.32
CA GLY A 105 12.74 9.80 -4.57
C GLY A 105 12.54 11.16 -3.90
N ALA A 106 11.39 11.77 -4.00
CA ALA A 106 11.11 13.09 -3.43
C ALA A 106 10.07 13.04 -2.30
N VAL A 107 10.03 11.96 -1.53
CA VAL A 107 9.12 11.84 -0.39
C VAL A 107 9.85 12.05 0.93
N ASP A 108 9.13 12.61 1.89
CA ASP A 108 9.62 12.80 3.25
C ASP A 108 9.26 11.58 4.10
N ALA A 109 10.22 10.67 4.24
CA ALA A 109 10.03 9.44 5.00
C ALA A 109 9.75 9.71 6.49
N SER A 110 10.25 10.80 7.04
CA SER A 110 10.05 11.16 8.45
C SER A 110 8.64 11.65 8.74
N ALA A 111 7.91 12.08 7.73
CA ALA A 111 6.56 12.62 7.85
C ALA A 111 5.47 11.62 7.43
N VAL A 112 5.81 10.37 7.19
CA VAL A 112 4.82 9.33 6.89
C VAL A 112 3.92 9.12 8.09
N ALA A 113 2.62 9.16 7.87
CA ALA A 113 1.61 8.96 8.90
C ALA A 113 0.65 7.85 8.47
N ALA A 114 0.12 7.14 9.43
CA ALA A 114 -0.86 6.09 9.17
C ALA A 114 -2.01 6.17 10.15
N ASP A 115 -3.20 5.90 9.67
CA ASP A 115 -4.42 5.88 10.43
C ASP A 115 -5.23 4.64 10.11
N LEU A 116 -5.72 3.95 11.12
CA LEU A 116 -6.54 2.76 10.96
C LEU A 116 -7.93 3.03 11.53
N GLN A 117 -8.92 3.04 10.64
CA GLN A 117 -10.32 3.23 11.02
C GLN A 117 -11.21 2.28 10.23
N ASN A 118 -12.12 1.62 10.93
CA ASN A 118 -13.13 0.76 10.31
C ASN A 118 -12.53 -0.32 9.38
N GLY A 119 -11.38 -0.83 9.72
CA GLY A 119 -10.68 -1.83 8.91
C GLY A 119 -9.98 -1.28 7.67
N VAL A 120 -9.88 0.02 7.55
CA VAL A 120 -9.16 0.68 6.45
C VAL A 120 -7.94 1.39 6.99
N LEU A 121 -6.79 1.01 6.48
CA LEU A 121 -5.53 1.66 6.80
C LEU A 121 -5.22 2.71 5.73
N THR A 122 -5.09 3.94 6.16
CA THR A 122 -4.71 5.07 5.29
C THR A 122 -3.31 5.53 5.64
N ILE A 123 -2.40 5.43 4.69
CA ILE A 123 -1.01 5.83 4.84
C ILE A 123 -0.79 7.08 4.00
N THR A 124 -0.36 8.15 4.63
CA THR A 124 -0.08 9.42 3.97
C THR A 124 1.43 9.61 3.89
N ILE A 125 1.91 9.85 2.69
CA ILE A 125 3.34 9.99 2.39
C ILE A 125 3.55 11.36 1.76
N PRO A 126 3.96 12.37 2.53
CA PRO A 126 4.19 13.70 1.98
C PRO A 126 5.38 13.74 1.03
N LYS A 127 5.25 14.52 -0.02
CA LYS A 127 6.38 14.87 -0.88
C LYS A 127 7.30 15.82 -0.14
N MET A 128 8.59 15.66 -0.35
CA MET A 128 9.51 16.70 0.08
C MET A 128 9.16 17.98 -0.67
N SER A 129 9.12 19.10 0.06
CA SER A 129 8.88 20.38 -0.58
C SER A 129 10.06 20.64 -1.53
N GLY A 130 9.79 20.49 -2.83
CA GLY A 130 10.77 20.76 -3.88
C GLY A 130 11.07 22.24 -4.06
N ARG A 131 10.50 23.10 -3.22
CA ARG A 131 10.79 24.51 -3.20
C ARG A 131 11.91 24.76 -2.21
N ARG A 132 13.11 24.59 -2.67
CA ARG A 132 14.23 25.28 -2.04
C ARG A 132 14.06 26.76 -2.36
N ARG A 133 13.73 27.52 -1.33
CA ARG A 133 13.89 28.96 -1.40
C ARG A 133 15.38 29.21 -1.48
N ILE A 134 15.81 29.68 -2.65
CA ILE A 134 17.17 30.14 -2.80
C ILE A 134 17.15 31.63 -2.43
N ASP A 135 17.74 31.97 -1.31
CA ASP A 135 17.96 33.34 -0.95
C ASP A 135 19.04 33.90 -1.90
N ILE A 136 18.64 34.88 -2.68
CA ILE A 136 19.57 35.61 -3.56
C ILE A 136 20.31 36.62 -2.70
N GLU A 137 21.58 36.39 -2.55
CA GLU A 137 22.44 37.41 -1.96
C GLU A 137 22.70 38.58 -2.92
#